data_e3055d900e54705f7ba0b75f09f919c9
#
_entry.id   e3055d900e54705f7ba0b75f09f919c9
#
_cell.length_a   1.000
_cell.length_b   1.000
_cell.length_c   1.000
_cell.angle_alpha   90.00
_cell.angle_beta   90.00
_cell.angle_gamma   90.00
#
_symmetry.space_group_name_H-M   'P 1'
#
loop_
_entity.id
_entity.type
_entity.pdbx_description
1 polymer ?
#
loop_
_entity_poly.entity_id
_entity_poly.type
_entity_poly.pdbx_seq_one_letter_code
_entity_poly.pdbx_strand_id
1 'polypeptide(L)'
;MSNPTSLPPDSELLALQTSFTQHLRNPDTYGVPEGLDERRVGVYSDLIFHNISALMSEFFPVLKQMLVEQSWNDLIREFFINWRAETPYFPRLAEEFLQFLNSRPGTNHDPEYLTPLAHYEWLELYLFIHEVELPAQPLKEDELAAKPIRLTELAVPAAYQFPVHQIRKDWAEAQTPTYLLVFRDKADAVRFFELSPLAYELLAAIMASESGLDATDWLKQRAQEFGQDEQVFVDFGMDLLRQFNKEHLIYAGTDKQNSRSV
;
A
#
# COMPACT_ATOMS: atom_id res chain seq x y z
N MET A 1 -59.29 -6.03 5.49
CA MET A 1 -58.58 -5.13 4.56
C MET A 1 -57.44 -4.52 5.35
N SER A 2 -56.26 -5.12 5.24
CA SER A 2 -55.05 -4.65 5.95
C SER A 2 -54.45 -3.50 5.15
N ASN A 3 -54.26 -2.37 5.80
CA ASN A 3 -53.70 -1.16 5.24
C ASN A 3 -52.26 -1.41 4.77
N PRO A 4 -51.80 -0.89 3.64
CA PRO A 4 -50.42 -1.02 3.24
C PRO A 4 -49.56 -0.27 4.26
N THR A 5 -48.54 -0.97 4.75
CA THR A 5 -47.53 -0.50 5.68
C THR A 5 -46.90 0.77 5.10
N SER A 6 -47.17 1.94 5.70
CA SER A 6 -46.43 3.17 5.41
C SER A 6 -44.96 2.90 5.73
N LEU A 7 -44.08 3.18 4.79
CA LEU A 7 -42.64 3.19 5.04
C LEU A 7 -42.37 4.13 6.23
N PRO A 8 -41.50 3.73 7.18
CA PRO A 8 -41.12 4.62 8.28
C PRO A 8 -40.58 5.94 7.74
N PRO A 9 -40.83 7.07 8.41
CA PRO A 9 -40.27 8.32 8.03
C PRO A 9 -38.73 8.22 7.94
N ASP A 10 -38.10 8.96 7.07
CA ASP A 10 -36.66 8.89 6.78
C ASP A 10 -35.77 8.87 8.05
N SER A 11 -36.19 9.55 9.12
CA SER A 11 -35.50 9.57 10.41
C SER A 11 -35.54 8.23 11.16
N GLU A 12 -36.64 7.48 11.10
CA GLU A 12 -36.78 6.17 11.75
C GLU A 12 -36.00 5.10 10.97
N LEU A 13 -36.04 5.16 9.64
CA LEU A 13 -35.27 4.28 8.79
C LEU A 13 -33.77 4.47 9.02
N LEU A 14 -33.29 5.72 9.08
CA LEU A 14 -31.89 6.03 9.35
C LEU A 14 -31.47 5.56 10.75
N ALA A 15 -32.31 5.73 11.77
CA ALA A 15 -32.04 5.23 13.12
C ALA A 15 -31.93 3.71 13.16
N LEU A 16 -32.83 3.01 12.47
CA LEU A 16 -32.80 1.54 12.35
C LEU A 16 -31.55 1.07 11.62
N GLN A 17 -31.20 1.70 10.50
CA GLN A 17 -29.97 1.37 9.74
C GLN A 17 -28.71 1.60 10.59
N THR A 18 -28.67 2.68 11.35
CA THR A 18 -27.55 3.00 12.23
C THR A 18 -27.39 1.98 13.33
N SER A 19 -28.47 1.65 14.06
CA SER A 19 -28.44 0.66 15.15
C SER A 19 -28.12 -0.75 14.62
N PHE A 20 -28.64 -1.11 13.45
CA PHE A 20 -28.33 -2.38 12.80
C PHE A 20 -26.84 -2.46 12.41
N THR A 21 -26.28 -1.41 11.81
CA THR A 21 -24.87 -1.36 11.45
C THR A 21 -23.95 -1.40 12.67
N GLN A 22 -24.33 -0.71 13.75
CA GLN A 22 -23.60 -0.76 15.03
C GLN A 22 -23.59 -2.18 15.61
N HIS A 23 -24.73 -2.85 15.62
CA HIS A 23 -24.81 -4.25 16.07
C HIS A 23 -23.96 -5.18 15.19
N LEU A 24 -24.02 -5.07 13.86
CA LEU A 24 -23.21 -5.90 12.96
C LEU A 24 -21.71 -5.75 13.23
N ARG A 25 -21.27 -4.55 13.56
CA ARG A 25 -19.84 -4.27 13.83
C ARG A 25 -19.41 -4.76 15.20
N ASN A 26 -20.24 -4.53 16.21
CA ASN A 26 -19.92 -4.85 17.62
C ASN A 26 -21.16 -5.39 18.34
N PRO A 27 -21.52 -6.66 18.10
CA PRO A 27 -22.70 -7.28 18.70
C PRO A 27 -22.63 -7.39 20.23
N ASP A 28 -21.42 -7.45 20.80
CA ASP A 28 -21.22 -7.52 22.25
C ASP A 28 -21.59 -6.21 22.97
N THR A 29 -21.47 -5.08 22.28
CA THR A 29 -21.75 -3.74 22.84
C THR A 29 -23.15 -3.26 22.47
N TYR A 30 -23.59 -3.51 21.25
CA TYR A 30 -24.86 -3.02 20.73
C TYR A 30 -25.84 -4.18 20.58
N GLY A 31 -26.97 -4.12 21.25
CA GLY A 31 -28.06 -5.11 21.14
C GLY A 31 -28.67 -5.16 19.74
N VAL A 32 -29.39 -6.24 19.47
CA VAL A 32 -30.20 -6.38 18.23
C VAL A 32 -31.26 -5.26 18.19
N PRO A 33 -31.42 -4.55 17.07
CA PRO A 33 -32.45 -3.53 16.93
C PRO A 33 -33.86 -4.11 17.16
N GLU A 34 -34.70 -3.28 17.79
CA GLU A 34 -36.09 -3.69 18.12
C GLU A 34 -36.87 -4.09 16.85
N GLY A 35 -37.63 -5.16 16.95
CA GLY A 35 -38.43 -5.69 15.84
C GLY A 35 -37.70 -6.63 14.87
N LEU A 36 -36.39 -6.84 15.05
CA LEU A 36 -35.63 -7.80 14.27
C LEU A 36 -35.47 -9.14 14.99
N ASP A 37 -35.43 -10.23 14.23
CA ASP A 37 -35.21 -11.58 14.75
C ASP A 37 -33.72 -11.75 15.12
N GLU A 38 -33.42 -11.93 16.41
CA GLU A 38 -32.08 -12.03 16.98
C GLU A 38 -31.26 -13.14 16.32
N ARG A 39 -31.86 -14.32 16.06
CA ARG A 39 -31.14 -15.42 15.43
C ARG A 39 -30.72 -15.08 14.00
N ARG A 40 -31.60 -14.43 13.23
CA ARG A 40 -31.27 -14.04 11.82
C ARG A 40 -30.22 -12.95 11.78
N VAL A 41 -30.30 -11.97 12.66
CA VAL A 41 -29.34 -10.89 12.76
C VAL A 41 -27.99 -11.45 13.18
N GLY A 42 -27.92 -12.38 14.15
CA GLY A 42 -26.67 -13.03 14.55
C GLY A 42 -26.03 -13.80 13.41
N VAL A 43 -26.76 -14.62 12.66
CA VAL A 43 -26.25 -15.32 11.48
C VAL A 43 -25.72 -14.34 10.43
N TYR A 44 -26.41 -13.22 10.22
CA TYR A 44 -25.97 -12.20 9.26
C TYR A 44 -24.71 -11.45 9.74
N SER A 45 -24.62 -11.11 11.03
CA SER A 45 -23.43 -10.50 11.64
C SER A 45 -22.19 -11.39 11.48
N ASP A 46 -22.34 -12.68 11.79
CA ASP A 46 -21.27 -13.65 11.63
C ASP A 46 -20.82 -13.78 10.16
N LEU A 47 -21.78 -13.84 9.24
CA LEU A 47 -21.49 -13.93 7.80
C LEU A 47 -20.69 -12.71 7.30
N ILE A 48 -21.10 -11.50 7.67
CA ILE A 48 -20.41 -10.26 7.29
C ILE A 48 -18.98 -10.26 7.83
N PHE A 49 -18.81 -10.58 9.12
CA PHE A 49 -17.48 -10.61 9.71
C PHE A 49 -16.57 -11.68 9.07
N HIS A 50 -17.08 -12.89 8.84
CA HIS A 50 -16.32 -13.94 8.17
C HIS A 50 -15.90 -13.54 6.75
N ASN A 51 -16.79 -12.89 5.99
CA ASN A 51 -16.46 -12.41 4.66
C ASN A 51 -15.32 -11.35 4.68
N ILE A 52 -15.39 -10.40 5.61
CA ILE A 52 -14.33 -9.39 5.78
C ILE A 52 -13.03 -10.06 6.22
N SER A 53 -13.06 -10.96 7.19
CA SER A 53 -11.88 -11.68 7.67
C SER A 53 -11.25 -12.55 6.58
N ALA A 54 -12.06 -13.19 5.74
CA ALA A 54 -11.58 -13.96 4.59
C ALA A 54 -10.88 -13.06 3.58
N LEU A 55 -11.51 -11.94 3.21
CA LEU A 55 -10.95 -10.97 2.28
C LEU A 55 -9.62 -10.39 2.79
N MET A 56 -9.56 -9.98 4.06
CA MET A 56 -8.33 -9.48 4.67
C MET A 56 -7.23 -10.55 4.69
N SER A 57 -7.61 -11.83 4.85
CA SER A 57 -6.69 -12.95 4.79
C SER A 57 -6.11 -13.21 3.39
N GLU A 58 -6.84 -12.81 2.35
CA GLU A 58 -6.36 -12.86 0.97
C GLU A 58 -5.43 -11.67 0.65
N PHE A 59 -5.69 -10.51 1.23
CA PHE A 59 -4.86 -9.32 1.04
C PHE A 59 -3.54 -9.37 1.83
N PHE A 60 -3.55 -10.02 3.02
CA PHE A 60 -2.42 -10.08 3.93
C PHE A 60 -2.08 -11.54 4.33
N PRO A 61 -1.72 -12.40 3.35
CA PRO A 61 -1.52 -13.82 3.60
C PRO A 61 -0.31 -14.13 4.48
N VAL A 62 0.79 -13.40 4.34
CA VAL A 62 2.00 -13.59 5.15
C VAL A 62 1.77 -13.07 6.55
N LEU A 63 1.20 -11.88 6.70
CA LEU A 63 0.86 -11.30 8.00
C LEU A 63 -0.05 -12.23 8.79
N LYS A 64 -1.09 -12.78 8.15
CA LYS A 64 -1.96 -13.78 8.77
C LYS A 64 -1.20 -15.03 9.24
N GLN A 65 -0.24 -15.52 8.44
CA GLN A 65 0.56 -16.69 8.80
C GLN A 65 1.52 -16.43 9.97
N MET A 66 1.97 -15.18 10.12
CA MET A 66 2.88 -14.77 11.17
C MET A 66 2.20 -14.57 12.53
N LEU A 67 0.93 -14.21 12.53
CA LEU A 67 0.13 -14.05 13.74
C LEU A 67 -0.52 -15.38 14.14
N VAL A 68 -0.69 -15.59 15.45
CA VAL A 68 -1.56 -16.68 15.91
C VAL A 68 -3.00 -16.36 15.54
N GLU A 69 -3.81 -17.38 15.27
CA GLU A 69 -5.18 -17.23 14.76
C GLU A 69 -6.03 -16.27 15.59
N GLN A 70 -5.91 -16.36 16.92
CA GLN A 70 -6.67 -15.49 17.82
C GLN A 70 -6.26 -14.01 17.63
N SER A 71 -4.95 -13.71 17.59
CA SER A 71 -4.45 -12.33 17.40
C SER A 71 -4.85 -11.76 16.04
N TRP A 72 -4.88 -12.59 15.00
CA TRP A 72 -5.38 -12.18 13.69
C TRP A 72 -6.88 -11.83 13.75
N ASN A 73 -7.68 -12.69 14.33
CA ASN A 73 -9.12 -12.48 14.46
C ASN A 73 -9.44 -11.24 15.31
N ASP A 74 -8.72 -11.04 16.40
CA ASP A 74 -8.85 -9.85 17.26
C ASP A 74 -8.50 -8.58 16.52
N LEU A 75 -7.41 -8.59 15.75
CA LEU A 75 -6.97 -7.45 14.93
C LEU A 75 -8.01 -7.07 13.87
N ILE A 76 -8.54 -8.06 13.14
CA ILE A 76 -9.58 -7.82 12.14
C ILE A 76 -10.89 -7.37 12.79
N ARG A 77 -11.24 -7.91 13.96
CA ARG A 77 -12.40 -7.46 14.73
C ARG A 77 -12.23 -6.02 15.19
N GLU A 78 -11.05 -5.66 15.69
CA GLU A 78 -10.73 -4.29 16.10
C GLU A 78 -10.85 -3.31 14.91
N PHE A 79 -10.31 -3.67 13.76
CA PHE A 79 -10.48 -2.90 12.52
C PHE A 79 -11.94 -2.73 12.15
N PHE A 80 -12.73 -3.81 12.14
CA PHE A 80 -14.15 -3.79 11.78
C PHE A 80 -15.01 -2.94 12.73
N ILE A 81 -14.68 -2.91 14.02
CA ILE A 81 -15.37 -2.10 15.03
C ILE A 81 -15.02 -0.62 14.89
N ASN A 82 -13.71 -0.32 14.86
CA ASN A 82 -13.20 1.04 15.08
C ASN A 82 -12.97 1.83 13.78
N TRP A 83 -12.89 1.16 12.64
CA TRP A 83 -12.67 1.80 11.35
C TRP A 83 -13.95 1.81 10.51
N ARG A 84 -14.37 3.00 10.11
CA ARG A 84 -15.50 3.14 9.19
C ARG A 84 -14.98 3.19 7.77
N ALA A 85 -15.08 2.07 7.04
CA ALA A 85 -14.72 2.02 5.64
C ALA A 85 -15.54 3.05 4.82
N GLU A 86 -14.85 3.84 4.02
CA GLU A 86 -15.46 4.91 3.20
C GLU A 86 -15.71 4.45 1.76
N THR A 87 -15.04 3.38 1.35
CA THR A 87 -15.10 2.89 -0.03
C THR A 87 -15.95 1.62 -0.16
N PRO A 88 -16.79 1.51 -1.19
CA PRO A 88 -17.44 0.26 -1.57
C PRO A 88 -16.51 -0.67 -2.37
N TYR A 89 -15.32 -0.21 -2.76
CA TYR A 89 -14.37 -0.95 -3.58
C TYR A 89 -13.44 -1.78 -2.69
N PHE A 90 -13.65 -3.08 -2.65
CA PHE A 90 -12.97 -4.00 -1.74
C PHE A 90 -11.43 -3.91 -1.74
N PRO A 91 -10.71 -3.81 -2.87
CA PRO A 91 -9.25 -3.68 -2.82
C PRO A 91 -8.75 -2.46 -2.05
N ARG A 92 -9.52 -1.38 -1.97
CA ARG A 92 -9.17 -0.21 -1.14
C ARG A 92 -9.29 -0.48 0.35
N LEU A 93 -9.99 -1.53 0.77
CA LEU A 93 -10.06 -1.91 2.17
C LEU A 93 -8.68 -2.27 2.75
N ALA A 94 -7.77 -2.79 1.91
CA ALA A 94 -6.38 -3.02 2.31
C ALA A 94 -5.62 -1.72 2.62
N GLU A 95 -5.85 -0.66 1.84
CA GLU A 95 -5.29 0.67 2.11
C GLU A 95 -5.87 1.25 3.40
N GLU A 96 -7.18 1.14 3.60
CA GLU A 96 -7.85 1.60 4.81
C GLU A 96 -7.39 0.83 6.06
N PHE A 97 -7.06 -0.46 5.91
CA PHE A 97 -6.47 -1.24 6.99
C PHE A 97 -5.07 -0.73 7.39
N LEU A 98 -4.25 -0.33 6.43
CA LEU A 98 -2.97 0.32 6.74
C LEU A 98 -3.17 1.66 7.46
N GLN A 99 -4.12 2.46 7.03
CA GLN A 99 -4.45 3.72 7.71
C GLN A 99 -4.90 3.46 9.16
N PHE A 100 -5.72 2.44 9.36
CA PHE A 100 -6.09 1.97 10.70
C PHE A 100 -4.88 1.56 11.52
N LEU A 101 -3.99 0.70 11.00
CA LEU A 101 -2.76 0.26 11.71
C LEU A 101 -1.86 1.43 12.12
N ASN A 102 -1.73 2.44 11.26
CA ASN A 102 -0.94 3.64 11.54
C ASN A 102 -1.61 4.60 12.54
N SER A 103 -2.94 4.60 12.62
CA SER A 103 -3.70 5.52 13.47
C SER A 103 -3.99 4.98 14.86
N ARG A 104 -4.01 3.65 15.03
CA ARG A 104 -4.30 3.04 16.33
C ARG A 104 -3.10 3.13 17.27
N PRO A 105 -3.32 3.30 18.59
CA PRO A 105 -2.24 3.13 19.53
C PRO A 105 -1.75 1.68 19.46
N GLY A 106 -0.46 1.48 19.20
CA GLY A 106 0.15 0.15 19.21
C GLY A 106 -0.07 -0.54 20.57
N THR A 107 -0.31 -1.84 20.53
CA THR A 107 -0.40 -2.64 21.75
C THR A 107 0.98 -3.25 22.07
N ASN A 108 1.28 -3.50 23.33
CA ASN A 108 2.52 -4.18 23.74
C ASN A 108 2.64 -5.62 23.20
N HIS A 109 1.60 -6.12 22.53
CA HIS A 109 1.54 -7.46 21.94
C HIS A 109 1.69 -7.46 20.42
N ASP A 110 1.69 -6.27 19.79
CA ASP A 110 1.89 -6.17 18.35
C ASP A 110 3.38 -6.37 18.03
N PRO A 111 3.72 -7.30 17.11
CA PRO A 111 5.09 -7.42 16.68
C PRO A 111 5.53 -6.17 15.90
N GLU A 112 6.78 -5.76 16.04
CA GLU A 112 7.31 -4.55 15.39
C GLU A 112 7.22 -4.60 13.86
N TYR A 113 7.23 -5.80 13.28
CA TYR A 113 7.08 -6.01 11.84
C TYR A 113 5.63 -5.90 11.33
N LEU A 114 4.63 -5.78 12.21
CA LEU A 114 3.19 -5.80 11.85
C LEU A 114 2.87 -4.79 10.73
N THR A 115 3.11 -3.52 11.00
CA THR A 115 2.81 -2.45 10.04
C THR A 115 3.74 -2.45 8.82
N PRO A 116 5.07 -2.63 8.96
CA PRO A 116 5.96 -2.78 7.80
C PRO A 116 5.58 -3.91 6.86
N LEU A 117 5.23 -5.09 7.40
CA LEU A 117 4.81 -6.23 6.59
C LEU A 117 3.47 -5.98 5.92
N ALA A 118 2.49 -5.45 6.65
CA ALA A 118 1.21 -5.06 6.07
C ALA A 118 1.37 -4.04 4.93
N HIS A 119 2.27 -3.06 5.09
CA HIS A 119 2.56 -2.09 4.03
C HIS A 119 3.15 -2.79 2.79
N TYR A 120 4.06 -3.73 2.97
CA TYR A 120 4.67 -4.45 1.85
C TYR A 120 3.65 -5.30 1.08
N GLU A 121 2.79 -6.07 1.77
CA GLU A 121 1.74 -6.87 1.14
C GLU A 121 0.68 -5.99 0.45
N TRP A 122 0.31 -4.86 1.08
CA TRP A 122 -0.56 -3.88 0.42
C TRP A 122 0.08 -3.30 -0.84
N LEU A 123 1.38 -3.01 -0.82
CA LEU A 123 2.09 -2.46 -1.98
C LEU A 123 2.10 -3.45 -3.15
N GLU A 124 2.27 -4.75 -2.87
CA GLU A 124 2.15 -5.79 -3.89
C GLU A 124 0.73 -5.82 -4.49
N LEU A 125 -0.30 -5.77 -3.66
CA LEU A 125 -1.69 -5.70 -4.11
C LEU A 125 -1.96 -4.42 -4.92
N TYR A 126 -1.52 -3.26 -4.41
CA TYR A 126 -1.68 -1.97 -5.08
C TYR A 126 -1.09 -2.00 -6.50
N LEU A 127 0.15 -2.44 -6.64
CA LEU A 127 0.81 -2.53 -7.93
C LEU A 127 0.15 -3.54 -8.87
N PHE A 128 -0.35 -4.66 -8.33
CA PHE A 128 -1.03 -5.68 -9.11
C PHE A 128 -2.33 -5.17 -9.74
N ILE A 129 -3.13 -4.38 -9.00
CA ILE A 129 -4.44 -3.90 -9.45
C ILE A 129 -4.40 -2.52 -10.12
N HIS A 130 -3.26 -1.82 -10.10
CA HIS A 130 -3.15 -0.46 -10.60
C HIS A 130 -3.29 -0.40 -12.13
N GLU A 131 -4.26 0.36 -12.63
CA GLU A 131 -4.61 0.44 -14.06
C GLU A 131 -3.75 1.48 -14.80
N VAL A 132 -2.44 1.27 -14.80
CA VAL A 132 -1.46 2.10 -15.54
C VAL A 132 -0.63 1.18 -16.42
N GLU A 133 -0.31 1.64 -17.62
CA GLU A 133 0.59 0.93 -18.54
C GLU A 133 2.02 1.41 -18.38
N LEU A 134 2.96 0.48 -18.49
CA LEU A 134 4.38 0.81 -18.57
C LEU A 134 4.69 1.59 -19.85
N PRO A 135 5.73 2.46 -19.84
CA PRO A 135 6.21 3.11 -21.04
C PRO A 135 6.49 2.12 -22.18
N ALA A 136 5.94 2.38 -23.35
CA ALA A 136 6.01 1.46 -24.48
C ALA A 136 7.45 1.19 -24.97
N GLN A 137 8.34 2.20 -24.83
CA GLN A 137 9.73 2.12 -25.23
C GLN A 137 10.65 2.63 -24.11
N PRO A 138 11.82 1.99 -23.90
CA PRO A 138 12.83 2.52 -23.01
C PRO A 138 13.41 3.80 -23.61
N LEU A 139 13.96 4.66 -22.74
CA LEU A 139 14.71 5.83 -23.16
C LEU A 139 15.99 5.39 -23.92
N LYS A 140 16.39 6.19 -24.91
CA LYS A 140 17.70 6.02 -25.53
C LYS A 140 18.80 6.44 -24.56
N GLU A 141 20.02 5.97 -24.80
CA GLU A 141 21.16 6.25 -23.91
C GLU A 141 21.47 7.75 -23.77
N ASP A 142 21.40 8.48 -24.87
CA ASP A 142 21.57 9.94 -24.90
C ASP A 142 20.42 10.68 -24.16
N GLU A 143 19.22 10.16 -24.22
CA GLU A 143 18.07 10.71 -23.50
C GLU A 143 18.15 10.45 -21.99
N LEU A 144 18.61 9.25 -21.60
CA LEU A 144 18.78 8.87 -20.20
C LEU A 144 19.76 9.78 -19.46
N ALA A 145 20.83 10.23 -20.16
CA ALA A 145 21.84 11.10 -19.60
C ALA A 145 21.46 12.61 -19.64
N ALA A 146 20.61 13.02 -20.59
CA ALA A 146 20.35 14.42 -20.88
C ALA A 146 18.99 14.93 -20.45
N LYS A 147 18.01 14.04 -20.20
CA LYS A 147 16.64 14.44 -19.85
C LYS A 147 16.36 14.23 -18.37
N PRO A 148 15.48 15.07 -17.78
CA PRO A 148 14.92 14.76 -16.47
C PRO A 148 14.22 13.40 -16.48
N ILE A 149 14.44 12.60 -15.44
CA ILE A 149 13.92 11.24 -15.33
C ILE A 149 12.76 11.20 -14.35
N ARG A 150 11.71 10.46 -14.71
CA ARG A 150 10.58 10.11 -13.84
C ARG A 150 10.48 8.61 -13.67
N LEU A 151 9.99 8.20 -12.52
CA LEU A 151 9.63 6.83 -12.22
C LEU A 151 8.16 6.59 -12.59
N THR A 152 7.84 5.42 -13.16
CA THR A 152 6.44 5.03 -13.39
C THR A 152 5.70 4.82 -12.06
N GLU A 153 4.39 5.01 -12.05
CA GLU A 153 3.53 4.71 -10.91
C GLU A 153 3.52 3.22 -10.54
N LEU A 154 4.00 2.36 -11.46
CA LEU A 154 4.15 0.92 -11.24
C LEU A 154 5.49 0.54 -10.60
N ALA A 155 6.25 1.49 -10.08
CA ALA A 155 7.51 1.25 -9.40
C ALA A 155 7.62 2.17 -8.18
N VAL A 156 7.68 1.57 -6.99
CA VAL A 156 7.65 2.29 -5.71
C VAL A 156 8.87 1.94 -4.88
N PRO A 157 9.79 2.87 -4.63
CA PRO A 157 10.87 2.68 -3.69
C PRO A 157 10.33 2.74 -2.26
N ALA A 158 10.69 1.75 -1.46
CA ALA A 158 10.26 1.62 -0.07
C ALA A 158 11.44 1.30 0.85
N ALA A 159 11.41 1.86 2.07
CA ALA A 159 12.41 1.62 3.10
C ALA A 159 11.75 1.00 4.33
N TYR A 160 12.34 -0.06 4.85
CA TYR A 160 11.87 -0.79 6.00
C TYR A 160 12.98 -0.98 7.03
N GLN A 161 12.60 -1.15 8.29
CA GLN A 161 13.54 -1.54 9.35
C GLN A 161 13.79 -3.05 9.38
N PHE A 162 13.00 -3.81 8.63
CA PHE A 162 13.01 -5.26 8.55
C PHE A 162 13.11 -5.73 7.10
N PRO A 163 13.69 -6.88 6.81
CA PRO A 163 13.67 -7.50 5.48
C PRO A 163 12.28 -8.10 5.20
N VAL A 164 11.27 -7.25 5.01
CA VAL A 164 9.85 -7.62 4.90
C VAL A 164 9.58 -8.69 3.82
N HIS A 165 10.31 -8.68 2.71
CA HIS A 165 10.26 -9.64 1.63
C HIS A 165 10.78 -11.04 2.01
N GLN A 166 11.45 -11.18 3.16
CA GLN A 166 11.98 -12.46 3.69
C GLN A 166 11.16 -12.98 4.86
N ILE A 167 10.20 -12.21 5.37
CA ILE A 167 9.37 -12.61 6.51
C ILE A 167 8.53 -13.83 6.12
N ARG A 168 8.66 -14.87 6.92
CA ARG A 168 7.93 -16.13 6.80
C ARG A 168 7.92 -16.84 8.16
N LYS A 169 7.13 -17.90 8.28
CA LYS A 169 6.92 -18.60 9.57
C LYS A 169 8.20 -18.99 10.34
N ASP A 170 9.29 -19.24 9.64
CA ASP A 170 10.58 -19.61 10.23
C ASP A 170 11.57 -18.43 10.30
N TRP A 171 11.09 -17.21 10.03
CA TRP A 171 11.94 -16.04 10.04
C TRP A 171 12.38 -15.70 11.46
N ALA A 172 13.71 -15.60 11.65
CA ALA A 172 14.27 -15.08 12.88
C ALA A 172 14.20 -13.56 12.86
N GLU A 173 13.45 -12.99 13.80
CA GLU A 173 13.24 -11.56 13.89
C GLU A 173 14.59 -10.81 13.97
N ALA A 174 14.95 -10.16 12.87
CA ALA A 174 16.17 -9.38 12.75
C ALA A 174 15.84 -7.99 12.20
N GLN A 175 16.19 -6.96 12.94
CA GLN A 175 16.10 -5.58 12.48
C GLN A 175 17.29 -5.28 11.57
N THR A 176 17.06 -5.35 10.28
CA THR A 176 18.05 -4.99 9.27
C THR A 176 17.41 -3.99 8.31
N PRO A 177 17.91 -2.75 8.25
CA PRO A 177 17.41 -1.77 7.32
C PRO A 177 17.45 -2.32 5.89
N THR A 178 16.30 -2.30 5.24
CA THR A 178 16.11 -2.90 3.92
C THR A 178 15.46 -1.88 3.00
N TYR A 179 16.04 -1.71 1.84
CA TYR A 179 15.55 -0.81 0.79
C TYR A 179 15.12 -1.64 -0.40
N LEU A 180 13.90 -1.46 -0.85
CA LEU A 180 13.32 -2.21 -1.96
C LEU A 180 12.79 -1.24 -3.03
N LEU A 181 12.93 -1.63 -4.30
CA LEU A 181 12.05 -1.15 -5.36
C LEU A 181 11.03 -2.26 -5.63
N VAL A 182 9.77 -2.03 -5.28
CA VAL A 182 8.68 -2.94 -5.63
C VAL A 182 8.05 -2.43 -6.92
N PHE A 183 7.85 -3.30 -7.90
CA PHE A 183 7.38 -2.88 -9.22
C PHE A 183 6.58 -3.98 -9.93
N ARG A 184 5.72 -3.58 -10.84
CA ARG A 184 5.06 -4.51 -11.78
C ARG A 184 5.82 -4.53 -13.10
N ASP A 185 6.21 -5.74 -13.54
CA ASP A 185 6.93 -5.93 -14.79
C ASP A 185 5.99 -6.00 -16.01
N LYS A 186 6.55 -6.14 -17.21
CA LYS A 186 5.81 -6.25 -18.47
C LYS A 186 4.94 -7.51 -18.61
N ALA A 187 5.15 -8.49 -17.75
CA ALA A 187 4.34 -9.72 -17.70
C ALA A 187 3.24 -9.61 -16.64
N ASP A 188 2.95 -8.39 -16.16
CA ASP A 188 2.02 -8.09 -15.08
C ASP A 188 2.34 -8.80 -13.75
N ALA A 189 3.59 -9.20 -13.55
CA ALA A 189 4.05 -9.79 -12.30
C ALA A 189 4.67 -8.71 -11.39
N VAL A 190 4.25 -8.70 -10.12
CA VAL A 190 4.89 -7.85 -9.11
C VAL A 190 6.20 -8.48 -8.69
N ARG A 191 7.25 -7.68 -8.69
CA ARG A 191 8.62 -8.06 -8.37
C ARG A 191 9.27 -7.02 -7.47
N PHE A 192 10.44 -7.34 -6.95
CA PHE A 192 11.26 -6.38 -6.21
C PHE A 192 12.76 -6.48 -6.57
N PHE A 193 13.45 -5.37 -6.39
CA PHE A 193 14.91 -5.31 -6.31
C PHE A 193 15.32 -4.86 -4.91
N GLU A 194 16.32 -5.50 -4.33
CA GLU A 194 17.02 -4.93 -3.17
C GLU A 194 17.92 -3.79 -3.62
N LEU A 195 17.79 -2.66 -2.94
CA LEU A 195 18.52 -1.44 -3.26
C LEU A 195 19.62 -1.17 -2.24
N SER A 196 20.73 -0.59 -2.70
CA SER A 196 21.64 0.11 -1.79
C SER A 196 20.97 1.39 -1.25
N PRO A 197 21.44 1.94 -0.11
CA PRO A 197 20.92 3.22 0.39
C PRO A 197 20.96 4.35 -0.65
N LEU A 198 22.04 4.46 -1.40
CA LEU A 198 22.19 5.47 -2.47
C LEU A 198 21.19 5.25 -3.60
N ALA A 199 20.97 4.00 -4.01
CA ALA A 199 19.98 3.66 -5.03
C ALA A 199 18.54 4.03 -4.59
N TYR A 200 18.22 3.76 -3.33
CA TYR A 200 16.93 4.16 -2.75
C TYR A 200 16.78 5.69 -2.73
N GLU A 201 17.80 6.43 -2.27
CA GLU A 201 17.76 7.88 -2.25
C GLU A 201 17.58 8.49 -3.65
N LEU A 202 18.26 7.95 -4.67
CA LEU A 202 18.09 8.39 -6.06
C LEU A 202 16.67 8.17 -6.55
N LEU A 203 16.11 6.97 -6.35
CA LEU A 203 14.75 6.66 -6.78
C LEU A 203 13.69 7.46 -6.00
N ALA A 204 13.89 7.66 -4.71
CA ALA A 204 13.02 8.50 -3.88
C ALA A 204 13.05 9.97 -4.36
N ALA A 205 14.23 10.49 -4.73
CA ALA A 205 14.37 11.83 -5.29
C ALA A 205 13.68 11.95 -6.66
N ILE A 206 13.81 10.93 -7.52
CA ILE A 206 13.10 10.87 -8.81
C ILE A 206 11.59 10.88 -8.59
N MET A 207 11.09 10.05 -7.66
CA MET A 207 9.66 9.96 -7.35
C MET A 207 9.10 11.26 -6.78
N ALA A 208 9.87 11.98 -5.96
CA ALA A 208 9.47 13.24 -5.36
C ALA A 208 9.44 14.42 -6.37
N SER A 209 10.01 14.25 -7.55
CA SER A 209 10.10 15.31 -8.57
C SER A 209 8.91 15.24 -9.55
N GLU A 210 7.98 16.18 -9.47
CA GLU A 210 6.82 16.25 -10.37
C GLU A 210 7.20 16.42 -11.85
N SER A 211 8.27 17.18 -12.14
CA SER A 211 8.73 17.43 -13.51
C SER A 211 9.81 16.44 -14.00
N GLY A 212 10.31 15.59 -13.12
CA GLY A 212 11.46 14.72 -13.34
C GLY A 212 12.73 15.29 -12.69
N LEU A 213 13.69 14.40 -12.41
CA LEU A 213 14.98 14.69 -11.79
C LEU A 213 16.10 14.63 -12.84
N ASP A 214 16.97 15.64 -12.88
CA ASP A 214 18.26 15.49 -13.52
C ASP A 214 19.14 14.57 -12.66
N ALA A 215 19.19 13.31 -13.05
CA ALA A 215 19.90 12.30 -12.27
C ALA A 215 21.41 12.51 -12.26
N THR A 216 21.97 13.02 -13.36
CA THR A 216 23.41 13.29 -13.47
C THR A 216 23.83 14.40 -12.50
N ASP A 217 23.10 15.49 -12.47
CA ASP A 217 23.40 16.61 -11.57
C ASP A 217 23.17 16.22 -10.11
N TRP A 218 22.11 15.47 -9.82
CA TRP A 218 21.85 14.96 -8.48
C TRP A 218 23.00 14.05 -7.98
N LEU A 219 23.48 13.13 -8.82
CA LEU A 219 24.60 12.22 -8.47
C LEU A 219 25.90 12.97 -8.23
N LYS A 220 26.21 13.99 -9.03
CA LYS A 220 27.38 14.85 -8.82
C LYS A 220 27.31 15.60 -7.49
N GLN A 221 26.14 16.18 -7.19
CA GLN A 221 25.93 16.85 -5.90
C GLN A 221 26.14 15.90 -4.72
N ARG A 222 25.58 14.68 -4.81
CA ARG A 222 25.77 13.67 -3.77
C ARG A 222 27.22 13.22 -3.62
N ALA A 223 27.95 13.05 -4.73
CA ALA A 223 29.37 12.74 -4.68
C ALA A 223 30.16 13.80 -3.89
N GLN A 224 29.87 15.08 -4.13
CA GLN A 224 30.52 16.20 -3.41
C GLN A 224 30.15 16.18 -1.91
N GLU A 225 28.88 15.96 -1.57
CA GLU A 225 28.41 15.88 -0.17
C GLU A 225 29.10 14.74 0.61
N PHE A 226 29.35 13.60 -0.05
CA PHE A 226 30.03 12.45 0.55
C PHE A 226 31.55 12.48 0.40
N GLY A 227 32.11 13.50 -0.29
CA GLY A 227 33.55 13.60 -0.54
C GLY A 227 34.07 12.45 -1.40
N GLN A 228 33.27 11.94 -2.33
CA GLN A 228 33.61 10.84 -3.22
C GLN A 228 33.91 11.33 -4.65
N ASP A 229 34.49 10.45 -5.47
CA ASP A 229 34.77 10.75 -6.87
C ASP A 229 33.46 10.89 -7.67
N GLU A 230 33.23 12.03 -8.32
CA GLU A 230 32.01 12.32 -9.08
C GLU A 230 31.78 11.30 -10.20
N GLN A 231 32.84 10.90 -10.92
CA GLN A 231 32.70 9.98 -12.04
C GLN A 231 32.23 8.60 -11.58
N VAL A 232 32.77 8.11 -10.47
CA VAL A 232 32.39 6.81 -9.89
C VAL A 232 30.92 6.83 -9.47
N PHE A 233 30.45 7.92 -8.84
CA PHE A 233 29.04 8.06 -8.43
C PHE A 233 28.09 8.15 -9.63
N VAL A 234 28.44 8.93 -10.63
CA VAL A 234 27.66 9.07 -11.86
C VAL A 234 27.59 7.74 -12.61
N ASP A 235 28.71 7.05 -12.79
CA ASP A 235 28.74 5.76 -13.48
C ASP A 235 27.86 4.72 -12.77
N PHE A 236 27.96 4.62 -11.44
CA PHE A 236 27.13 3.72 -10.64
C PHE A 236 25.63 4.04 -10.78
N GLY A 237 25.26 5.31 -10.63
CA GLY A 237 23.87 5.73 -10.74
C GLY A 237 23.29 5.53 -12.14
N MET A 238 24.10 5.82 -13.17
CA MET A 238 23.68 5.62 -14.57
C MET A 238 23.53 4.13 -14.91
N ASP A 239 24.38 3.25 -14.38
CA ASP A 239 24.23 1.81 -14.57
C ASP A 239 22.93 1.30 -13.94
N LEU A 240 22.59 1.79 -12.76
CA LEU A 240 21.33 1.50 -12.09
C LEU A 240 20.12 1.99 -12.92
N LEU A 241 20.17 3.22 -13.43
CA LEU A 241 19.11 3.77 -14.28
C LEU A 241 18.98 3.00 -15.59
N ARG A 242 20.09 2.54 -16.21
CA ARG A 242 20.04 1.64 -17.37
C ARG A 242 19.31 0.34 -17.08
N GLN A 243 19.53 -0.24 -15.90
CA GLN A 243 18.81 -1.45 -15.49
C GLN A 243 17.31 -1.19 -15.40
N PHE A 244 16.89 -0.12 -14.72
CA PHE A 244 15.46 0.22 -14.58
C PHE A 244 14.83 0.65 -15.92
N ASN A 245 15.59 1.28 -16.79
CA ASN A 245 15.15 1.63 -18.14
C ASN A 245 14.84 0.39 -19.00
N LYS A 246 15.64 -0.67 -18.90
CA LYS A 246 15.38 -1.96 -19.57
C LYS A 246 14.07 -2.61 -19.11
N GLU A 247 13.72 -2.41 -17.85
CA GLU A 247 12.45 -2.88 -17.29
C GLU A 247 11.29 -1.91 -17.57
N HIS A 248 11.51 -0.80 -18.29
CA HIS A 248 10.54 0.26 -18.58
C HIS A 248 9.97 0.96 -17.33
N LEU A 249 10.73 0.99 -16.25
CA LEU A 249 10.31 1.61 -14.98
C LEU A 249 10.52 3.12 -14.95
N ILE A 250 11.29 3.66 -15.89
CA ILE A 250 11.59 5.09 -15.99
C ILE A 250 11.24 5.66 -17.36
N TYR A 251 10.92 6.95 -17.38
CA TYR A 251 10.61 7.70 -18.59
C TYR A 251 11.07 9.17 -18.48
N ALA A 252 11.13 9.88 -19.60
CA ALA A 252 11.50 11.29 -19.62
C ALA A 252 10.42 12.14 -18.93
N GLY A 253 10.84 13.00 -18.04
CA GLY A 253 10.02 14.06 -17.47
C GLY A 253 9.73 15.15 -18.50
N THR A 254 8.90 16.11 -18.13
CA THR A 254 8.60 17.30 -18.95
C THR A 254 9.62 18.40 -18.67
N ASP A 255 10.24 18.94 -19.72
CA ASP A 255 11.08 20.13 -19.59
C ASP A 255 10.27 21.30 -19.02
N LYS A 256 10.78 21.95 -17.96
CA LYS A 256 10.17 23.15 -17.36
C LYS A 256 10.02 24.33 -18.33
N GLN A 257 10.59 24.27 -19.53
CA GLN A 257 10.55 25.37 -20.50
C GLN A 257 9.27 25.44 -21.31
N ASN A 258 8.46 24.35 -21.38
CA ASN A 258 7.24 24.34 -22.21
C ASN A 258 5.95 24.72 -21.46
N SER A 259 6.00 24.99 -20.15
CA SER A 259 4.81 25.35 -19.36
C SER A 259 4.52 26.86 -19.30
N ARG A 260 5.23 27.71 -20.08
CA ARG A 260 5.02 29.18 -20.12
C ARG A 260 4.35 29.69 -21.40
N SER A 261 3.81 28.81 -22.21
CA SER A 261 3.13 29.21 -23.45
C SER A 261 1.82 28.44 -23.63
N VAL A 262 0.80 28.74 -22.83
CA VAL A 262 -0.62 28.67 -23.21
C VAL A 262 -1.38 29.71 -22.39
#